data_7cc85d34cf8260c531154fe4ef85ce39
#
_entry.id   7cc85d34cf8260c531154fe4ef85ce39
#
_cell.length_a   1.000
_cell.length_b   1.000
_cell.length_c   1.000
_cell.angle_alpha   90.00
_cell.angle_beta   90.00
_cell.angle_gamma   90.00
#
_symmetry.space_group_name_H-M   'P 1'
#
loop_
_entity.id
_entity.type
_entity.pdbx_description
1 polymer ?
#
loop_
_entity_poly.entity_id
_entity_poly.type
_entity_poly.pdbx_seq_one_letter_code
_entity_poly.pdbx_strand_id
1 'polypeptide(L)' 'CLKCVSPKYPTRALRRGAEGKPFVKVWINRPGKVTRSELIKSSGNDSIDKAALLAANKTTFYPIEIDTTLIIEYELKIRN' A
#
# COMPACT_ATOMS: atom_id res chain seq x y z
N CYS A 1 6.54 11.04 0.90
CA CYS A 1 5.24 11.24 0.23
C CYS A 1 4.59 12.54 0.69
N LEU A 2 3.75 13.13 -0.15
CA LEU A 2 2.99 14.33 0.19
C LEU A 2 1.82 13.98 1.10
N LYS A 3 1.06 12.98 0.72
CA LYS A 3 -0.03 12.45 1.52
C LYS A 3 0.11 10.93 1.56
N CYS A 4 0.59 10.44 2.67
CA CYS A 4 0.76 9.00 2.90
C CYS A 4 -0.54 8.43 3.44
N VAL A 5 -1.16 7.54 2.69
CA VAL A 5 -2.39 6.88 3.12
C VAL A 5 -2.02 5.54 3.72
N SER A 6 -2.39 5.34 4.99
CA SER A 6 -2.20 4.06 5.65
C SER A 6 -3.34 3.11 5.28
N PRO A 7 -3.06 1.82 5.10
CA PRO A 7 -4.12 0.85 4.84
C PRO A 7 -5.00 0.71 6.06
N LYS A 8 -6.31 0.64 5.82
CA LYS A 8 -7.28 0.37 6.87
C LYS A 8 -7.27 -1.13 7.16
N TYR A 9 -7.16 -1.50 8.43
CA TYR A 9 -7.16 -2.90 8.82
C TYR A 9 -8.53 -3.52 8.49
N PRO A 10 -8.59 -4.51 7.58
CA PRO A 10 -9.88 -5.11 7.22
C PRO A 10 -10.48 -5.85 8.41
N THR A 11 -11.77 -5.65 8.62
CA THR A 11 -12.51 -6.32 9.73
C THR A 11 -12.37 -7.84 9.66
N ARG A 12 -12.46 -8.38 8.44
CA ARG A 12 -12.32 -9.82 8.22
C ARG A 12 -10.96 -10.36 8.67
N ALA A 13 -9.90 -9.64 8.32
CA ALA A 13 -8.55 -10.02 8.74
C ALA A 13 -8.37 -9.87 10.25
N LEU A 14 -8.93 -8.82 10.82
CA LEU A 14 -8.85 -8.56 12.24
C LEU A 14 -9.54 -9.66 13.05
N ARG A 15 -10.70 -10.13 12.61
CA ARG A 15 -11.44 -11.21 13.24
C ARG A 15 -10.69 -12.53 13.22
N ARG A 16 -9.90 -12.78 12.18
CA ARG A 16 -9.10 -13.99 12.04
C ARG A 16 -7.75 -13.90 12.71
N GLY A 17 -7.40 -12.73 13.23
CA GLY A 17 -6.08 -12.48 13.78
C GLY A 17 -4.99 -12.46 12.71
N ALA A 18 -5.35 -12.19 11.47
CA ALA A 18 -4.41 -12.17 10.36
C ALA A 18 -3.55 -10.91 10.39
N GLU A 19 -2.25 -11.10 10.22
CA GLU A 19 -1.25 -10.02 10.16
C GLU A 19 -0.39 -10.26 8.93
N GLY A 20 0.30 -9.21 8.48
CA GLY A 20 1.22 -9.38 7.37
C GLY A 20 1.91 -8.10 6.95
N LYS A 21 2.88 -8.27 6.05
CA LYS A 21 3.69 -7.18 5.52
C LYS A 21 3.70 -7.26 4.00
N PRO A 22 2.63 -6.81 3.32
CA PRO A 22 2.62 -6.82 1.86
C PRO A 22 3.54 -5.75 1.29
N PHE A 23 4.15 -6.06 0.14
CA PHE A 23 4.97 -5.11 -0.61
C PHE A 23 4.24 -4.73 -1.87
N VAL A 24 4.08 -3.44 -2.11
CA VAL A 24 3.39 -2.91 -3.28
C VAL A 24 4.31 -2.03 -4.09
N LYS A 25 4.47 -2.34 -5.38
CA LYS A 25 5.20 -1.49 -6.31
C LYS A 25 4.24 -0.47 -6.90
N VAL A 26 4.61 0.80 -6.86
CA VAL A 26 3.81 1.88 -7.41
C VAL A 26 4.58 2.59 -8.51
N TRP A 27 3.85 3.00 -9.55
CA TRP A 27 4.36 3.86 -10.62
C TRP A 27 3.86 5.27 -10.35
N ILE A 28 4.80 6.20 -10.24
CA ILE A 28 4.53 7.59 -9.85
C ILE A 28 4.82 8.47 -11.04
N ASN A 29 3.85 9.28 -11.45
CA ASN A 29 4.04 10.24 -12.53
C ASN A 29 4.63 11.55 -12.00
N ARG A 30 5.00 12.44 -12.93
CA ARG A 30 5.64 13.72 -12.59
C ARG A 30 4.86 14.57 -11.59
N PRO A 31 3.53 14.70 -11.71
CA PRO A 31 2.75 15.43 -10.69
C PRO A 31 2.76 14.79 -9.30
N GLY A 32 3.23 13.56 -9.17
CA GLY A 32 3.30 12.86 -7.89
C GLY A 32 2.13 11.94 -7.61
N LYS A 33 1.39 11.55 -8.64
CA LYS A 33 0.26 10.63 -8.49
C LYS A 33 0.64 9.21 -8.85
N VAL A 34 0.06 8.25 -8.14
CA VAL A 34 0.21 6.83 -8.46
C VAL A 34 -0.69 6.51 -9.64
N THR A 35 -0.09 6.08 -10.74
CA THR A 35 -0.82 5.71 -11.96
C THR A 35 -1.09 4.22 -12.05
N ARG A 36 -0.29 3.42 -11.34
CA ARG A 36 -0.43 1.97 -11.31
C ARG A 36 0.14 1.42 -10.02
N SER A 37 -0.42 0.33 -9.52
CA SER A 37 0.14 -0.39 -8.39
C SER A 37 0.09 -1.88 -8.65
N GLU A 38 1.05 -2.61 -8.09
CA GLU A 38 1.17 -4.06 -8.25
C GLU A 38 1.66 -4.67 -6.95
N LEU A 39 1.01 -5.75 -6.53
CA LEU A 39 1.42 -6.49 -5.36
C LEU A 39 2.66 -7.32 -5.69
N ILE A 40 3.79 -7.00 -5.07
CA ILE A 40 5.06 -7.71 -5.27
C ILE A 40 5.17 -8.91 -4.33
N LYS A 41 4.73 -8.71 -3.09
CA LYS A 41 4.76 -9.77 -2.09
C LYS A 41 3.46 -9.72 -1.29
N SER A 42 2.75 -10.85 -1.27
CA SER A 42 1.52 -10.97 -0.53
C SER A 42 1.78 -11.06 0.98
N SER A 43 0.83 -10.51 1.75
CA SER A 43 0.80 -10.70 3.20
C SER A 43 0.40 -12.13 3.60
N GLY A 44 -0.14 -12.89 2.65
CA GLY A 44 -0.74 -14.18 2.94
C GLY A 44 -2.24 -14.10 3.20
N ASN A 45 -2.81 -12.90 3.13
CA ASN A 45 -4.25 -12.66 3.36
C ASN A 45 -4.79 -11.71 2.30
N ASP A 46 -5.80 -12.14 1.55
CA ASP A 46 -6.36 -11.36 0.45
C ASP A 46 -6.93 -10.02 0.91
N SER A 47 -7.57 -9.98 2.05
CA SER A 47 -8.17 -8.74 2.57
C SER A 47 -7.09 -7.70 2.89
N ILE A 48 -5.98 -8.14 3.49
CA ILE A 48 -4.84 -7.27 3.80
C ILE A 48 -4.20 -6.79 2.50
N ASP A 49 -4.01 -7.69 1.53
CA ASP A 49 -3.42 -7.34 0.24
C ASP A 49 -4.25 -6.28 -0.48
N LYS A 50 -5.57 -6.42 -0.48
CA LYS A 50 -6.48 -5.43 -1.08
C LYS A 50 -6.40 -4.10 -0.38
N ALA A 51 -6.33 -4.10 0.95
CA ALA A 51 -6.21 -2.86 1.73
C ALA A 51 -4.90 -2.13 1.40
N ALA A 52 -3.81 -2.88 1.25
CA ALA A 52 -2.51 -2.31 0.89
C ALA A 52 -2.53 -1.68 -0.50
N LEU A 53 -3.10 -2.37 -1.48
CA LEU A 53 -3.24 -1.85 -2.83
C LEU A 53 -4.09 -0.58 -2.88
N LEU A 54 -5.20 -0.57 -2.14
CA LEU A 54 -6.08 0.59 -2.06
C LEU A 54 -5.35 1.79 -1.44
N ALA A 55 -4.61 1.56 -0.36
CA ALA A 55 -3.83 2.62 0.29
C ALA A 55 -2.74 3.16 -0.66
N ALA A 56 -2.06 2.27 -1.38
CA ALA A 56 -1.03 2.66 -2.34
C ALA A 56 -1.60 3.55 -3.45
N ASN A 57 -2.78 3.19 -3.96
CA ASN A 57 -3.43 3.97 -5.02
C ASN A 57 -3.87 5.36 -4.57
N LYS A 58 -4.13 5.55 -3.29
CA LYS A 58 -4.56 6.84 -2.72
C LYS A 58 -3.41 7.70 -2.23
N THR A 59 -2.22 7.13 -2.11
CA THR A 59 -1.03 7.87 -1.66
C THR A 59 -0.58 8.81 -2.76
N THR A 60 -0.22 10.04 -2.38
CA THR A 60 0.34 11.03 -3.31
C THR A 60 1.73 11.43 -2.86
N PHE A 61 2.54 11.87 -3.83
CA PHE A 61 3.93 12.25 -3.61
C PHE A 61 4.14 13.68 -4.05
N TYR A 62 5.23 14.28 -3.62
CA TYR A 62 5.64 15.58 -4.12
C TYR A 62 5.98 15.43 -5.61
N PRO A 63 5.80 16.50 -6.42
CA PRO A 63 6.17 16.45 -7.82
C PRO A 63 7.61 16.01 -8.02
N ILE A 64 7.83 15.20 -9.04
CA ILE A 64 9.13 14.64 -9.39
C ILE A 64 9.51 15.04 -10.80
N GLU A 65 10.80 14.97 -11.14
CA GLU A 65 11.27 15.39 -12.46
C GLU A 65 11.03 14.35 -13.53
N ILE A 66 11.08 13.07 -13.17
CA ILE A 66 10.86 11.97 -14.09
C ILE A 66 9.94 10.94 -13.46
N ASP A 67 9.21 10.22 -14.30
CA ASP A 67 8.35 9.13 -13.85
C ASP A 67 9.22 8.09 -13.12
N THR A 68 8.76 7.64 -11.98
CA THR A 68 9.54 6.81 -11.07
C THR A 68 8.71 5.65 -10.55
N THR A 69 9.38 4.58 -10.17
CA THR A 69 8.75 3.46 -9.45
C THR A 69 9.31 3.38 -8.05
N LEU A 70 8.48 2.92 -7.13
CA LEU A 70 8.85 2.77 -5.73
C LEU A 70 8.16 1.54 -5.16
N ILE A 71 8.84 0.84 -4.25
CA ILE A 71 8.25 -0.29 -3.54
C ILE A 71 7.93 0.17 -2.13
N ILE A 72 6.66 0.01 -1.73
CA ILE A 72 6.19 0.37 -0.40
C ILE A 72 5.92 -0.90 0.39
N GLU A 73 6.51 -0.99 1.58
CA GLU A 73 6.21 -2.05 2.54
C GLU A 73 5.17 -1.55 3.51
N TYR A 74 4.06 -2.27 3.62
CA TYR A 74 3.04 -1.99 4.63
C TYR A 74 3.13 -3.03 5.72
N GLU A 75 2.89 -2.61 6.95
CA GLU A 75 2.84 -3.52 8.09
C GLU A 75 1.46 -3.44 8.73
N LEU A 76 0.73 -4.56 8.68
CA LEU A 76 -0.56 -4.67 9.37
C LEU A 76 -0.39 -5.64 10.53
N LYS A 77 -0.34 -5.09 11.72
CA LYS A 77 -0.08 -5.83 12.95
C LYS A 77 -1.15 -5.49 13.98
N ILE A 78 -1.66 -6.52 14.64
CA ILE A 78 -2.64 -6.35 15.70
C ILE A 78 -1.89 -5.96 16.97
N ARG A 79 -2.35 -4.89 17.60
CA ARG A 79 -1.79 -4.42 18.87
C ARG A 79 -2.81 -4.68 19.99
N ASN A 80 -2.33 -5.32 21.02
CA ASN A 80 -3.14 -5.57 22.23
C ASN A 80 -2.89 -4.50 23.27
#